data_31d744c970cc57b6583bcc336d0b7aa5
#
_entry.id   31d744c970cc57b6583bcc336d0b7aa5
#
_cell.length_a   1.000
_cell.length_b   1.000
_cell.length_c   1.000
_cell.angle_alpha   90.00
_cell.angle_beta   90.00
_cell.angle_gamma   90.00
#
_symmetry.space_group_name_H-M   'P 1'
#
loop_
_entity.id
_entity.type
_entity.pdbx_description
1 polymer ?
#
loop_
_entity_poly.entity_id
_entity_poly.type
_entity_poly.pdbx_seq_one_letter_code
_entity_poly.pdbx_strand_id
1 'polypeptide(L)'
;ENYPQEVVHCNMNLLGTHDTTRILTALVDDFDGSREEKARRHLSRNDYDLAQERLRMASFLQYVLPGMPSLYYADETGMEGYKDPFNRRTYPWGREDHSLLEHFRNLGELRKSCDTLRLGDISFFHAADRRLGFQRSYQGKKVRIYANRSRNEWTIPSGRILLGHNLYNVAPSSITLAPMGFCIVEAD
;
A
#
# COMPACT_ATOMS: atom_id res chain seq x y z
N GLU A 1 21.45 -8.48 3.91
CA GLU A 1 21.56 -8.67 5.39
C GLU A 1 22.62 -7.73 5.96
N ASN A 2 22.49 -6.42 5.72
CA ASN A 2 23.49 -5.42 6.11
C ASN A 2 23.20 -4.79 7.49
N TYR A 3 22.02 -5.07 8.07
CA TYR A 3 21.59 -4.48 9.34
C TYR A 3 21.00 -5.55 10.27
N PRO A 4 21.17 -5.39 11.61
CA PRO A 4 20.48 -6.22 12.60
C PRO A 4 18.94 -6.15 12.43
N GLN A 5 18.24 -7.22 12.78
CA GLN A 5 16.78 -7.33 12.66
C GLN A 5 16.06 -6.21 13.44
N GLU A 6 16.56 -5.86 14.61
CA GLU A 6 16.01 -4.80 15.46
C GLU A 6 16.01 -3.45 14.73
N VAL A 7 17.08 -3.14 13.98
CA VAL A 7 17.18 -1.92 13.17
C VAL A 7 16.16 -1.95 12.03
N VAL A 8 16.03 -3.09 11.34
CA VAL A 8 15.06 -3.25 10.25
C VAL A 8 13.63 -3.09 10.78
N HIS A 9 13.31 -3.64 11.94
CA HIS A 9 11.97 -3.54 12.54
C HIS A 9 11.64 -2.12 13.03
N CYS A 10 12.65 -1.30 13.37
CA CYS A 10 12.46 0.09 13.79
C CYS A 10 12.44 1.09 12.63
N ASN A 11 12.75 0.68 11.39
CA ASN A 11 12.69 1.56 10.24
C ASN A 11 11.26 2.04 9.98
N MET A 12 11.12 3.34 9.71
CA MET A 12 9.83 3.92 9.31
C MET A 12 9.62 3.73 7.81
N ASN A 13 8.57 3.01 7.44
CA ASN A 13 8.13 2.86 6.05
C ASN A 13 7.29 4.08 5.68
N LEU A 14 7.88 5.05 4.99
CA LEU A 14 7.25 6.32 4.61
C LEU A 14 6.75 6.27 3.16
N LEU A 15 5.54 6.77 2.90
CA LEU A 15 5.04 7.09 1.56
C LEU A 15 4.93 8.60 1.36
N GLY A 16 4.45 9.32 2.36
CA GLY A 16 4.29 10.77 2.34
C GLY A 16 4.91 11.43 3.57
N THR A 17 5.34 12.69 3.43
CA THR A 17 5.86 13.52 4.53
C THR A 17 5.43 14.97 4.35
N HIS A 18 5.70 15.79 5.37
CA HIS A 18 5.46 17.23 5.30
C HIS A 18 6.35 17.98 4.30
N ASP A 19 7.42 17.35 3.78
CA ASP A 19 8.35 17.95 2.82
C ASP A 19 8.10 17.53 1.37
N THR A 20 7.19 16.58 1.15
CA THR A 20 6.93 16.02 -0.18
C THR A 20 5.55 16.40 -0.71
N THR A 21 5.34 16.30 -2.01
CA THR A 21 4.00 16.26 -2.60
C THR A 21 3.17 15.15 -1.94
N ARG A 22 1.88 15.39 -1.70
CA ARG A 22 0.97 14.36 -1.18
C ARG A 22 1.06 13.09 -2.01
N ILE A 23 1.11 11.94 -1.35
CA ILE A 23 1.33 10.65 -2.03
C ILE A 23 0.28 10.39 -3.11
N LEU A 24 -0.99 10.70 -2.87
CA LEU A 24 -2.04 10.54 -3.87
C LEU A 24 -1.71 11.31 -5.16
N THR A 25 -1.31 12.58 -5.03
CA THR A 25 -0.91 13.42 -6.18
C THR A 25 0.36 12.89 -6.83
N ALA A 26 1.39 12.57 -6.06
CA ALA A 26 2.68 12.13 -6.57
C ALA A 26 2.63 10.80 -7.35
N LEU A 27 1.62 9.99 -7.11
CA LEU A 27 1.44 8.71 -7.82
C LEU A 27 0.98 8.88 -9.28
N VAL A 28 0.46 10.04 -9.66
CA VAL A 28 -0.13 10.26 -11.00
C VAL A 28 0.28 11.57 -11.66
N ASP A 29 0.72 12.56 -10.89
CA ASP A 29 1.04 13.89 -11.40
C ASP A 29 2.38 14.40 -10.81
N ASP A 30 3.30 14.76 -11.68
CA ASP A 30 4.61 15.34 -11.37
C ASP A 30 4.72 16.82 -11.76
N PHE A 31 3.57 17.50 -11.93
CA PHE A 31 3.48 18.87 -12.34
C PHE A 31 4.38 19.81 -11.52
N ASP A 32 5.25 20.56 -12.18
CA ASP A 32 6.19 21.50 -11.59
C ASP A 32 6.00 22.95 -12.09
N GLY A 33 4.75 23.39 -12.17
CA GLY A 33 4.40 24.76 -12.52
C GLY A 33 4.62 25.76 -11.39
N SER A 34 4.17 27.00 -11.60
CA SER A 34 4.23 28.08 -10.61
C SER A 34 3.46 27.76 -9.32
N ARG A 35 3.73 28.56 -8.29
CA ARG A 35 3.02 28.42 -6.99
C ARG A 35 1.52 28.68 -7.15
N GLU A 36 1.13 29.65 -7.95
CA GLU A 36 -0.26 30.03 -8.23
C GLU A 36 -1.01 28.89 -8.95
N GLU A 37 -0.35 28.26 -9.91
CA GLU A 37 -0.91 27.10 -10.61
C GLU A 37 -1.07 25.90 -9.68
N LYS A 38 -0.05 25.57 -8.89
CA LYS A 38 -0.11 24.48 -7.88
C LYS A 38 -1.21 24.71 -6.83
N ALA A 39 -1.49 25.97 -6.48
CA ALA A 39 -2.54 26.30 -5.52
C ALA A 39 -3.95 25.94 -5.99
N ARG A 40 -4.18 26.00 -7.30
CA ARG A 40 -5.50 25.82 -7.94
C ARG A 40 -5.67 24.46 -8.63
N ARG A 41 -4.55 23.74 -8.83
CA ARG A 41 -4.55 22.48 -9.55
C ARG A 41 -5.13 21.36 -8.68
N HIS A 42 -6.01 20.59 -9.27
CA HIS A 42 -6.59 19.35 -8.74
C HIS A 42 -6.44 18.23 -9.75
N LEU A 43 -6.42 17.00 -9.27
CA LEU A 43 -6.44 15.84 -10.14
C LEU A 43 -7.76 15.76 -10.92
N SER A 44 -7.70 15.32 -12.16
CA SER A 44 -8.91 14.93 -12.88
C SER A 44 -9.56 13.72 -12.20
N ARG A 45 -10.85 13.45 -12.48
CA ARG A 45 -11.51 12.27 -11.92
C ARG A 45 -10.78 10.97 -12.28
N ASN A 46 -10.34 10.84 -13.52
CA ASN A 46 -9.61 9.66 -13.98
C ASN A 46 -8.26 9.51 -13.28
N ASP A 47 -7.53 10.63 -13.08
CA ASP A 47 -6.26 10.61 -12.36
C ASP A 47 -6.47 10.28 -10.89
N TYR A 48 -7.52 10.80 -10.27
CA TYR A 48 -7.86 10.48 -8.88
C TYR A 48 -8.16 8.99 -8.70
N ASP A 49 -8.99 8.41 -9.56
CA ASP A 49 -9.33 6.99 -9.51
C ASP A 49 -8.08 6.10 -9.71
N LEU A 50 -7.19 6.47 -10.65
CA LEU A 50 -5.91 5.80 -10.85
C LEU A 50 -4.98 5.96 -9.63
N ALA A 51 -4.94 7.16 -9.04
CA ALA A 51 -4.14 7.44 -7.85
C ALA A 51 -4.60 6.61 -6.66
N GLN A 52 -5.91 6.45 -6.46
CA GLN A 52 -6.46 5.59 -5.41
C GLN A 52 -6.00 4.14 -5.56
N GLU A 53 -6.09 3.56 -6.75
CA GLU A 53 -5.63 2.19 -6.99
C GLU A 53 -4.11 2.03 -6.71
N ARG A 54 -3.32 3.02 -7.12
CA ARG A 54 -1.88 3.04 -6.84
C ARG A 54 -1.58 3.22 -5.35
N LEU A 55 -2.35 4.06 -4.67
CA LEU A 55 -2.19 4.29 -3.24
C LEU A 55 -2.55 3.05 -2.42
N ARG A 56 -3.62 2.32 -2.80
CA ARG A 56 -3.97 1.03 -2.18
C ARG A 56 -2.82 0.03 -2.27
N MET A 57 -2.21 -0.11 -3.45
CA MET A 57 -1.07 -1.00 -3.64
C MET A 57 0.16 -0.52 -2.84
N ALA A 58 0.48 0.76 -2.86
CA ALA A 58 1.63 1.32 -2.16
C ALA A 58 1.48 1.19 -0.64
N SER A 59 0.32 1.56 -0.08
CA SER A 59 0.04 1.42 1.35
C SER A 59 -0.04 -0.05 1.78
N PHE A 60 -0.61 -0.93 0.95
CA PHE A 60 -0.54 -2.37 1.21
C PHE A 60 0.92 -2.81 1.43
N LEU A 61 1.82 -2.49 0.49
CA LEU A 61 3.25 -2.84 0.63
C LEU A 61 3.87 -2.18 1.86
N GLN A 62 3.55 -0.92 2.15
CA GLN A 62 4.02 -0.21 3.34
C GLN A 62 3.69 -0.97 4.64
N TYR A 63 2.49 -1.57 4.72
CA TYR A 63 2.02 -2.25 5.92
C TYR A 63 2.50 -3.70 6.04
N VAL A 64 2.86 -4.38 4.94
CA VAL A 64 3.26 -5.80 4.97
C VAL A 64 4.77 -6.02 4.96
N LEU A 65 5.56 -5.02 4.56
CA LEU A 65 7.01 -5.06 4.63
C LEU A 65 7.52 -4.95 6.09
N PRO A 66 8.74 -5.43 6.38
CA PRO A 66 9.39 -5.17 7.66
C PRO A 66 9.51 -3.67 7.95
N GLY A 67 9.53 -3.29 9.21
CA GLY A 67 9.55 -1.90 9.65
C GLY A 67 8.20 -1.43 10.18
N MET A 68 8.07 -0.16 10.47
CA MET A 68 6.86 0.47 10.98
C MET A 68 6.19 1.32 9.90
N PRO A 69 4.94 1.03 9.47
CA PRO A 69 4.23 1.91 8.56
C PRO A 69 4.02 3.28 9.22
N SER A 70 4.46 4.31 8.56
CA SER A 70 4.32 5.70 9.01
C SER A 70 3.41 6.46 8.05
N LEU A 71 2.24 6.84 8.56
CA LEU A 71 1.21 7.53 7.80
C LEU A 71 1.34 9.04 8.03
N TYR A 72 1.47 9.81 6.95
CA TYR A 72 1.32 11.25 7.02
C TYR A 72 -0.17 11.60 7.05
N TYR A 73 -0.59 12.47 7.99
CA TYR A 73 -2.01 12.77 8.23
C TYR A 73 -2.76 13.08 6.93
N ALA A 74 -4.00 12.61 6.82
CA ALA A 74 -4.91 12.78 5.70
C ALA A 74 -4.51 12.07 4.38
N ASP A 75 -3.40 11.34 4.31
CA ASP A 75 -3.13 10.46 3.16
C ASP A 75 -4.20 9.35 3.08
N GLU A 76 -4.69 8.88 4.24
CA GLU A 76 -5.77 7.91 4.36
C GLU A 76 -7.13 8.43 3.90
N THR A 77 -7.28 9.74 3.74
CA THR A 77 -8.53 10.38 3.31
C THR A 77 -8.53 10.81 1.85
N GLY A 78 -7.46 10.49 1.12
CA GLY A 78 -7.33 10.89 -0.27
C GLY A 78 -7.01 12.37 -0.47
N MET A 79 -6.33 13.01 0.50
CA MET A 79 -5.93 14.41 0.36
C MET A 79 -4.93 14.60 -0.77
N GLU A 80 -5.26 15.49 -1.69
CA GLU A 80 -4.38 15.97 -2.74
C GLU A 80 -3.51 17.16 -2.27
N GLY A 81 -2.38 17.36 -2.91
CA GLY A 81 -1.56 18.56 -2.72
C GLY A 81 -0.15 18.43 -3.24
N TYR A 82 0.34 19.51 -3.83
CA TYR A 82 1.74 19.65 -4.25
C TYR A 82 2.62 19.99 -3.04
N LYS A 83 3.92 20.24 -3.28
CA LYS A 83 4.88 20.62 -2.22
C LYS A 83 4.41 21.82 -1.39
N ASP A 84 5.07 22.04 -0.29
CA ASP A 84 4.79 23.13 0.65
C ASP A 84 4.42 24.46 -0.05
N PRO A 85 3.32 25.12 0.38
CA PRO A 85 2.46 24.81 1.53
C PRO A 85 1.25 23.90 1.22
N PHE A 86 1.10 23.42 -0.03
CA PHE A 86 -0.13 22.79 -0.51
C PHE A 86 -0.30 21.33 -0.02
N ASN A 87 0.78 20.71 0.44
CA ASN A 87 0.76 19.42 1.12
C ASN A 87 0.36 19.49 2.60
N ARG A 88 0.26 20.68 3.17
CA ARG A 88 -0.02 20.93 4.60
C ARG A 88 -1.40 21.55 4.84
N ARG A 89 -2.36 21.29 3.97
CA ARG A 89 -3.76 21.74 4.14
C ARG A 89 -4.38 21.11 5.38
N THR A 90 -5.44 21.74 5.90
CA THR A 90 -6.22 21.22 7.03
C THR A 90 -6.86 19.89 6.68
N TYR A 91 -7.04 19.04 7.71
CA TYR A 91 -7.72 17.75 7.54
C TYR A 91 -9.13 17.96 6.97
N PRO A 92 -9.56 17.17 5.99
CA PRO A 92 -10.81 17.37 5.25
C PRO A 92 -12.03 16.82 6.01
N TRP A 93 -12.27 17.28 7.24
CA TRP A 93 -13.40 16.81 8.05
C TRP A 93 -14.73 16.81 7.31
N GLY A 94 -15.44 15.67 7.30
CA GLY A 94 -16.72 15.46 6.62
C GLY A 94 -16.63 15.35 5.09
N ARG A 95 -15.41 15.29 4.53
CA ARG A 95 -15.15 15.12 3.09
C ARG A 95 -14.09 14.06 2.82
N GLU A 96 -13.89 13.17 3.79
CA GLU A 96 -12.93 12.07 3.68
C GLU A 96 -13.35 11.08 2.59
N ASP A 97 -12.38 10.55 1.86
CA ASP A 97 -12.62 9.37 1.04
C ASP A 97 -12.78 8.16 1.94
N HIS A 98 -14.03 7.78 2.20
CA HIS A 98 -14.35 6.68 3.11
C HIS A 98 -13.81 5.33 2.62
N SER A 99 -13.65 5.13 1.32
CA SER A 99 -13.14 3.87 0.77
C SER A 99 -11.63 3.71 1.00
N LEU A 100 -10.87 4.80 0.93
CA LEU A 100 -9.46 4.82 1.33
C LEU A 100 -9.32 4.69 2.84
N LEU A 101 -10.12 5.42 3.60
CA LEU A 101 -10.09 5.39 5.05
C LEU A 101 -10.34 3.96 5.59
N GLU A 102 -11.32 3.25 5.04
CA GLU A 102 -11.60 1.85 5.37
C GLU A 102 -10.41 0.95 4.99
N HIS A 103 -9.83 1.14 3.80
CA HIS A 103 -8.66 0.40 3.38
C HIS A 103 -7.50 0.53 4.38
N PHE A 104 -7.16 1.74 4.81
CA PHE A 104 -6.09 1.98 5.79
C PHE A 104 -6.42 1.41 7.18
N ARG A 105 -7.68 1.46 7.61
CA ARG A 105 -8.14 0.80 8.85
C ARG A 105 -7.93 -0.71 8.80
N ASN A 106 -8.37 -1.35 7.71
CA ASN A 106 -8.21 -2.79 7.52
C ASN A 106 -6.73 -3.22 7.51
N LEU A 107 -5.85 -2.44 6.88
CA LEU A 107 -4.41 -2.67 6.93
C LEU A 107 -3.86 -2.55 8.35
N GLY A 108 -4.27 -1.52 9.10
CA GLY A 108 -3.85 -1.29 10.47
C GLY A 108 -4.31 -2.41 11.42
N GLU A 109 -5.56 -2.82 11.32
CA GLU A 109 -6.14 -3.91 12.13
C GLU A 109 -5.45 -5.24 11.83
N LEU A 110 -5.26 -5.56 10.54
CA LEU A 110 -4.55 -6.77 10.16
C LEU A 110 -3.12 -6.78 10.71
N ARG A 111 -2.37 -5.69 10.53
CA ARG A 111 -1.01 -5.62 11.03
C ARG A 111 -0.96 -5.73 12.56
N LYS A 112 -1.88 -5.10 13.27
CA LYS A 112 -1.98 -5.15 14.73
C LYS A 112 -2.25 -6.56 15.24
N SER A 113 -3.08 -7.33 14.54
CA SER A 113 -3.49 -8.69 14.93
C SER A 113 -2.55 -9.80 14.41
N CYS A 114 -1.61 -9.48 13.50
CA CYS A 114 -0.74 -10.47 12.86
C CYS A 114 0.74 -10.26 13.23
N ASP A 115 1.23 -11.02 14.22
CA ASP A 115 2.63 -10.96 14.66
C ASP A 115 3.61 -11.33 13.54
N THR A 116 3.21 -12.22 12.64
CA THR A 116 4.00 -12.59 11.47
C THR A 116 4.31 -11.38 10.57
N LEU A 117 3.37 -10.43 10.42
CA LEU A 117 3.62 -9.19 9.69
C LEU A 117 4.44 -8.18 10.50
N ARG A 118 4.31 -8.17 11.84
CA ARG A 118 5.03 -7.22 12.70
C ARG A 118 6.48 -7.61 12.92
N LEU A 119 6.71 -8.88 13.26
CA LEU A 119 7.97 -9.38 13.83
C LEU A 119 8.66 -10.42 12.93
N GLY A 120 7.99 -10.90 11.88
CA GLY A 120 8.49 -11.99 11.07
C GLY A 120 9.65 -11.61 10.15
N ASP A 121 10.46 -12.60 9.81
CA ASP A 121 11.45 -12.52 8.74
C ASP A 121 10.77 -12.39 7.38
N ILE A 122 11.53 -11.96 6.37
CA ILE A 122 11.07 -11.85 4.99
C ILE A 122 11.91 -12.70 4.06
N SER A 123 11.25 -13.41 3.13
CA SER A 123 11.92 -14.11 2.04
C SER A 123 11.15 -13.91 0.74
N PHE A 124 11.85 -13.43 -0.29
CA PHE A 124 11.26 -13.22 -1.61
C PHE A 124 11.31 -14.50 -2.44
N PHE A 125 10.22 -14.86 -3.09
CA PHE A 125 10.13 -15.99 -4.01
C PHE A 125 9.75 -15.57 -5.43
N HIS A 126 9.28 -14.35 -5.64
CA HIS A 126 9.00 -13.79 -6.97
C HIS A 126 9.22 -12.27 -6.97
N ALA A 127 10.03 -11.78 -7.90
CA ALA A 127 10.25 -10.34 -8.10
C ALA A 127 10.58 -10.09 -9.59
N ALA A 128 9.60 -10.31 -10.46
CA ALA A 128 9.73 -10.17 -11.91
C ALA A 128 8.42 -9.67 -12.53
N ASP A 129 8.47 -9.15 -13.75
CA ASP A 129 7.29 -8.78 -14.56
C ASP A 129 6.29 -7.85 -13.84
N ARG A 130 6.79 -6.94 -13.01
CA ARG A 130 5.97 -6.06 -12.15
C ARG A 130 5.07 -6.83 -11.18
N ARG A 131 5.44 -8.03 -10.80
CA ARG A 131 4.80 -8.88 -9.80
C ARG A 131 5.76 -9.09 -8.65
N LEU A 132 5.24 -9.05 -7.44
CA LEU A 132 6.01 -9.26 -6.23
C LEU A 132 5.34 -10.34 -5.38
N GLY A 133 6.13 -11.36 -5.01
CA GLY A 133 5.73 -12.42 -4.11
C GLY A 133 6.78 -12.62 -3.03
N PHE A 134 6.38 -12.57 -1.77
CA PHE A 134 7.25 -12.84 -0.63
C PHE A 134 6.50 -13.48 0.53
N GLN A 135 7.24 -14.09 1.41
CA GLN A 135 6.73 -14.73 2.62
C GLN A 135 7.23 -13.96 3.85
N ARG A 136 6.36 -13.82 4.84
CA ARG A 136 6.72 -13.44 6.21
C ARG A 136 6.59 -14.67 7.09
N SER A 137 7.52 -14.87 8.02
CA SER A 137 7.56 -16.05 8.90
C SER A 137 7.91 -15.65 10.33
N TYR A 138 7.12 -16.12 11.31
CA TYR A 138 7.35 -15.88 12.73
C TYR A 138 6.82 -17.03 13.57
N GLN A 139 7.68 -17.62 14.42
CA GLN A 139 7.31 -18.71 15.35
C GLN A 139 6.54 -19.86 14.66
N GLY A 140 6.99 -20.30 13.50
CA GLY A 140 6.37 -21.36 12.73
C GLY A 140 5.15 -20.97 11.91
N LYS A 141 4.57 -19.79 12.14
CA LYS A 141 3.48 -19.24 11.32
C LYS A 141 4.04 -18.55 10.08
N LYS A 142 3.33 -18.70 8.96
CA LYS A 142 3.73 -18.11 7.68
C LYS A 142 2.55 -17.41 7.02
N VAL A 143 2.83 -16.31 6.36
CA VAL A 143 1.90 -15.67 5.42
C VAL A 143 2.63 -15.36 4.12
N ARG A 144 1.96 -15.59 2.99
CA ARG A 144 2.45 -15.23 1.66
C ARG A 144 1.74 -13.98 1.18
N ILE A 145 2.52 -13.08 0.65
CA ILE A 145 2.07 -11.79 0.15
C ILE A 145 2.30 -11.76 -1.36
N TYR A 146 1.27 -11.33 -2.09
CA TYR A 146 1.30 -11.22 -3.53
C TYR A 146 0.79 -9.84 -3.94
N ALA A 147 1.51 -9.19 -4.86
CA ALA A 147 1.15 -7.90 -5.43
C ALA A 147 1.38 -7.91 -6.94
N ASN A 148 0.34 -7.62 -7.71
CA ASN A 148 0.35 -7.64 -9.17
C ASN A 148 0.22 -6.23 -9.74
N ARG A 149 1.34 -5.59 -10.07
CA ARG A 149 1.38 -4.29 -10.78
C ARG A 149 1.50 -4.47 -12.31
N SER A 150 1.42 -5.71 -12.81
CA SER A 150 1.45 -5.95 -14.26
C SER A 150 0.12 -5.55 -14.92
N ARG A 151 0.08 -5.57 -16.25
CA ARG A 151 -1.15 -5.37 -17.03
C ARG A 151 -1.96 -6.65 -17.23
N ASN A 152 -1.39 -7.79 -16.84
CA ASN A 152 -1.96 -9.12 -17.02
C ASN A 152 -2.36 -9.73 -15.67
N GLU A 153 -3.29 -10.64 -15.71
CA GLU A 153 -3.70 -11.44 -14.56
C GLU A 153 -2.53 -12.29 -14.02
N TRP A 154 -2.57 -12.57 -12.74
CA TRP A 154 -1.62 -13.44 -12.07
C TRP A 154 -2.34 -14.47 -11.21
N THR A 155 -2.29 -15.73 -11.62
CA THR A 155 -2.82 -16.84 -10.83
C THR A 155 -1.77 -17.33 -9.83
N ILE A 156 -2.18 -17.42 -8.58
CA ILE A 156 -1.36 -17.81 -7.44
C ILE A 156 -1.99 -18.99 -6.69
N PRO A 157 -1.24 -19.75 -5.89
CA PRO A 157 -1.80 -20.78 -5.01
C PRO A 157 -2.82 -20.21 -4.02
N SER A 158 -3.89 -20.94 -3.78
CA SER A 158 -4.91 -20.59 -2.81
C SER A 158 -4.43 -20.79 -1.37
N GLY A 159 -5.18 -20.22 -0.42
CA GLY A 159 -5.02 -20.34 1.01
C GLY A 159 -6.09 -19.50 1.70
N ARG A 160 -6.12 -19.50 3.04
CA ARG A 160 -7.01 -18.59 3.77
C ARG A 160 -6.61 -17.15 3.52
N ILE A 161 -7.48 -16.40 2.84
CA ILE A 161 -7.25 -14.99 2.54
C ILE A 161 -7.44 -14.17 3.82
N LEU A 162 -6.40 -13.43 4.23
CA LEU A 162 -6.46 -12.50 5.35
C LEU A 162 -6.86 -11.09 4.91
N LEU A 163 -6.42 -10.69 3.72
CA LEU A 163 -6.78 -9.44 3.07
C LEU A 163 -6.59 -9.59 1.57
N GLY A 164 -7.47 -8.98 0.77
CA GLY A 164 -7.38 -9.01 -0.68
C GLY A 164 -8.05 -7.82 -1.35
N HIS A 165 -7.53 -7.44 -2.51
CA HIS A 165 -8.05 -6.40 -3.39
C HIS A 165 -7.89 -6.83 -4.85
N ASN A 166 -8.87 -6.53 -5.68
CA ASN A 166 -8.93 -6.92 -7.09
C ASN A 166 -8.64 -8.42 -7.32
N LEU A 167 -9.34 -9.25 -6.54
CA LEU A 167 -9.29 -10.71 -6.65
C LEU A 167 -10.52 -11.21 -7.40
N TYR A 168 -10.34 -12.24 -8.20
CA TYR A 168 -11.43 -13.01 -8.80
C TYR A 168 -11.01 -14.47 -9.01
N ASN A 169 -11.94 -15.33 -9.41
CA ASN A 169 -11.69 -16.77 -9.56
C ASN A 169 -11.04 -17.38 -8.30
N VAL A 170 -11.59 -17.07 -7.12
CA VAL A 170 -11.13 -17.67 -5.88
C VAL A 170 -11.64 -19.11 -5.81
N ALA A 171 -10.74 -20.05 -6.10
CA ALA A 171 -11.01 -21.48 -6.12
C ALA A 171 -10.23 -22.20 -4.99
N PRO A 172 -10.58 -23.46 -4.66
CA PRO A 172 -9.87 -24.22 -3.62
C PRO A 172 -8.36 -24.34 -3.83
N SER A 173 -7.88 -24.34 -5.08
CA SER A 173 -6.46 -24.51 -5.41
C SER A 173 -5.77 -23.24 -5.90
N SER A 174 -6.51 -22.20 -6.28
CA SER A 174 -5.92 -21.01 -6.88
C SER A 174 -6.75 -19.75 -6.66
N ILE A 175 -6.08 -18.61 -6.71
CA ILE A 175 -6.66 -17.25 -6.69
C ILE A 175 -6.09 -16.51 -7.88
N THR A 176 -6.90 -15.73 -8.59
CA THR A 176 -6.43 -14.85 -9.66
C THR A 176 -6.45 -13.40 -9.22
N LEU A 177 -5.31 -12.73 -9.32
CA LEU A 177 -5.17 -11.29 -9.10
C LEU A 177 -5.28 -10.55 -10.43
N ALA A 178 -6.20 -9.62 -10.52
CA ALA A 178 -6.27 -8.66 -11.62
C ALA A 178 -5.05 -7.71 -11.63
N PRO A 179 -4.84 -6.89 -12.67
CA PRO A 179 -3.97 -5.74 -12.60
C PRO A 179 -4.28 -4.89 -11.36
N MET A 180 -3.24 -4.41 -10.67
CA MET A 180 -3.31 -3.73 -9.36
C MET A 180 -3.92 -4.58 -8.22
N GLY A 181 -4.11 -5.88 -8.42
CA GLY A 181 -4.56 -6.82 -7.38
C GLY A 181 -3.45 -7.19 -6.41
N PHE A 182 -3.83 -7.39 -5.14
CA PHE A 182 -2.93 -7.89 -4.10
C PHE A 182 -3.68 -8.73 -3.08
N CYS A 183 -2.96 -9.61 -2.40
CA CYS A 183 -3.53 -10.34 -1.27
C CYS A 183 -2.46 -10.85 -0.29
N ILE A 184 -2.94 -11.19 0.89
CA ILE A 184 -2.22 -11.95 1.92
C ILE A 184 -2.98 -13.25 2.12
N VAL A 185 -2.27 -14.37 2.05
CA VAL A 185 -2.81 -15.69 2.35
C VAL A 185 -2.01 -16.36 3.45
N GLU A 186 -2.68 -17.06 4.35
CA GLU A 186 -1.98 -17.96 5.28
C GLU A 186 -1.32 -19.08 4.48
N ALA A 187 -0.10 -19.43 4.87
CA ALA A 187 0.65 -20.57 4.33
C ALA A 187 0.84 -21.62 5.42
N ASP A 188 0.61 -22.85 5.07
CA ASP A 188 0.89 -24.02 5.93
C ASP A 188 2.40 -24.15 6.21
#